data_a55ac47d3a491110229962450c9f9e3b
#
_entry.id   a55ac47d3a491110229962450c9f9e3b
#
_cell.length_a   1.000
_cell.length_b   1.000
_cell.length_c   1.000
_cell.angle_alpha   90.00
_cell.angle_beta   90.00
_cell.angle_gamma   90.00
#
_symmetry.space_group_name_H-M   'P 1'
#
loop_
_entity.id
_entity.type
_entity.pdbx_description
1 polymer ?
#
loop_
_entity_poly.entity_id
_entity_poly.type
_entity_poly.pdbx_seq_one_letter_code
_entity_poly.pdbx_strand_id
1 'polypeptide(L)'
;PAVAGSKNYSPLSLSVRRQWLGIDEAPVTQNLMLHGFLGQHTGGGIHLYNDASGPSKRTGLSTSFAYHVKTGKLSKLSFGLSGSITQFSIDRDKLITQVPGDVAIMNSINHVIADANFGILWKGYRHFIGVSGFNLLENKSNINALTTPVNNSLYRVFYAHAGYNFKVGALVDIQPSTIFRYMLNTPYQFDGNLKITLKDVYWIGTSYRHQDAIAVMGGIEIGNIMFGYTYDIGISDI
;
A
#
# COMPACT_ATOMS: atom_id res chain seq x y z
N PRO A 1 5.31 -5.96 5.74
CA PRO A 1 6.76 -6.22 5.90
C PRO A 1 7.15 -7.67 5.58
N ALA A 2 6.37 -8.69 6.00
CA ALA A 2 6.68 -10.12 5.85
C ALA A 2 6.82 -10.64 4.40
N VAL A 3 6.43 -9.84 3.40
CA VAL A 3 6.58 -10.16 1.96
C VAL A 3 8.02 -9.99 1.48
N ALA A 4 8.86 -9.22 2.19
CA ALA A 4 10.24 -8.97 1.79
C ALA A 4 11.02 -10.30 1.65
N GLY A 5 11.60 -10.57 0.47
CA GLY A 5 12.29 -11.83 0.16
C GLY A 5 11.38 -13.08 0.06
N SER A 6 10.06 -12.94 -0.04
CA SER A 6 9.14 -14.10 -0.14
C SER A 6 9.07 -14.72 -1.55
N LYS A 7 9.56 -14.02 -2.58
CA LYS A 7 9.63 -14.49 -3.97
C LYS A 7 11.00 -15.07 -4.26
N ASN A 8 11.13 -15.91 -5.30
CA ASN A 8 12.40 -16.49 -5.73
C ASN A 8 13.27 -15.56 -6.57
N TYR A 9 12.85 -14.31 -6.71
CA TYR A 9 13.54 -13.23 -7.42
C TYR A 9 13.34 -11.92 -6.65
N SER A 10 14.09 -10.88 -7.00
CA SER A 10 13.99 -9.55 -6.39
C SER A 10 13.16 -8.64 -7.28
N PRO A 11 11.84 -8.50 -7.04
CA PRO A 11 11.00 -7.63 -7.84
C PRO A 11 11.28 -6.16 -7.52
N LEU A 12 11.39 -5.36 -8.57
CA LEU A 12 11.28 -3.91 -8.55
C LEU A 12 9.90 -3.55 -9.08
N SER A 13 9.14 -2.76 -8.36
CA SER A 13 7.81 -2.31 -8.73
C SER A 13 7.73 -0.79 -8.70
N LEU A 14 7.25 -0.21 -9.78
CA LEU A 14 6.90 1.20 -9.88
C LEU A 14 5.41 1.31 -10.17
N SER A 15 4.68 2.13 -9.42
CA SER A 15 3.28 2.41 -9.71
C SER A 15 2.97 3.89 -9.55
N VAL A 16 2.10 4.39 -10.42
CA VAL A 16 1.56 5.75 -10.37
C VAL A 16 0.05 5.62 -10.42
N ARG A 17 -0.63 6.19 -9.44
CA ARG A 17 -2.08 6.27 -9.39
C ARG A 17 -2.52 7.72 -9.42
N ARG A 18 -3.45 8.06 -10.28
CA ARG A 18 -4.12 9.36 -10.32
C ARG A 18 -5.60 9.15 -10.06
N GLN A 19 -6.15 9.83 -9.08
CA GLN A 19 -7.58 9.82 -8.77
C GLN A 19 -8.28 11.02 -9.43
N TRP A 20 -9.59 10.95 -9.66
CA TRP A 20 -10.43 12.04 -10.15
C TRP A 20 -9.86 12.72 -11.39
N LEU A 21 -9.75 11.95 -12.48
CA LEU A 21 -9.25 12.45 -13.77
C LEU A 21 -10.08 13.66 -14.23
N GLY A 22 -9.39 14.76 -14.57
CA GLY A 22 -10.04 16.00 -15.02
C GLY A 22 -10.25 17.05 -13.92
N ILE A 23 -9.90 16.72 -12.65
CA ILE A 23 -9.90 17.69 -11.55
C ILE A 23 -8.47 18.19 -11.34
N ASP A 24 -8.30 19.50 -11.27
CA ASP A 24 -7.00 20.10 -10.95
C ASP A 24 -6.58 19.75 -9.52
N GLU A 25 -5.28 19.53 -9.32
CA GLU A 25 -4.70 19.12 -8.03
C GLU A 25 -5.27 17.83 -7.43
N ALA A 26 -5.88 16.99 -8.27
CA ALA A 26 -6.37 15.67 -7.86
C ALA A 26 -5.27 14.80 -7.26
N PRO A 27 -5.59 13.88 -6.34
CA PRO A 27 -4.61 13.04 -5.68
C PRO A 27 -3.77 12.22 -6.65
N VAL A 28 -2.44 12.28 -6.49
CA VAL A 28 -1.46 11.49 -7.24
C VAL A 28 -0.57 10.75 -6.26
N THR A 29 -0.60 9.43 -6.32
CA THR A 29 0.24 8.56 -5.50
C THR A 29 1.27 7.86 -6.38
N GLN A 30 2.55 7.94 -5.99
CA GLN A 30 3.68 7.29 -6.64
C GLN A 30 4.33 6.33 -5.65
N ASN A 31 4.62 5.11 -6.08
CA ASN A 31 5.29 4.11 -5.25
C ASN A 31 6.43 3.47 -6.02
N LEU A 32 7.56 3.31 -5.33
CA LEU A 32 8.70 2.51 -5.77
C LEU A 32 9.01 1.50 -4.69
N MET A 33 8.98 0.21 -5.02
CA MET A 33 9.21 -0.87 -4.10
C MET A 33 10.24 -1.85 -4.67
N LEU A 34 11.21 -2.19 -3.85
CA LEU A 34 12.20 -3.23 -4.13
C LEU A 34 12.29 -4.16 -2.94
N HIS A 35 12.29 -5.45 -3.16
CA HIS A 35 12.60 -6.41 -2.10
C HIS A 35 13.31 -7.65 -2.64
N GLY A 36 14.08 -8.33 -1.80
CA GLY A 36 14.83 -9.52 -2.22
C GLY A 36 15.39 -10.28 -1.03
N PHE A 37 16.13 -11.32 -1.33
CA PHE A 37 16.84 -12.11 -0.33
C PHE A 37 18.04 -11.34 0.21
N LEU A 38 18.24 -11.43 1.53
CA LEU A 38 19.49 -11.03 2.22
C LEU A 38 20.29 -12.26 2.66
N GLY A 39 19.66 -13.44 2.68
CA GLY A 39 20.25 -14.70 3.07
C GLY A 39 19.28 -15.87 2.86
N GLN A 40 19.64 -17.07 3.29
CA GLN A 40 18.83 -18.29 3.07
C GLN A 40 17.43 -18.23 3.71
N HIS A 41 17.30 -17.52 4.83
CA HIS A 41 16.08 -17.41 5.60
C HIS A 41 15.65 -15.96 5.83
N THR A 42 16.35 -15.02 5.24
CA THR A 42 16.10 -13.59 5.49
C THR A 42 15.85 -12.85 4.20
N GLY A 43 14.95 -11.86 4.29
CA GLY A 43 14.63 -10.96 3.21
C GLY A 43 14.67 -9.51 3.67
N GLY A 44 14.98 -8.62 2.74
CA GLY A 44 14.95 -7.18 2.94
C GLY A 44 14.14 -6.48 1.87
N GLY A 45 13.67 -5.28 2.17
CA GLY A 45 12.94 -4.47 1.21
C GLY A 45 12.98 -3.00 1.53
N ILE A 46 12.81 -2.20 0.50
CA ILE A 46 12.72 -0.74 0.55
C ILE A 46 11.44 -0.34 -0.18
N HIS A 47 10.70 0.59 0.39
CA HIS A 47 9.53 1.19 -0.19
C HIS A 47 9.63 2.71 -0.07
N LEU A 48 9.61 3.39 -1.21
CA LEU A 48 9.51 4.83 -1.33
C LEU A 48 8.12 5.18 -1.84
N TYR A 49 7.51 6.18 -1.27
CA TYR A 49 6.23 6.68 -1.77
C TYR A 49 6.14 8.19 -1.69
N ASN A 50 5.37 8.75 -2.60
CA ASN A 50 5.01 10.15 -2.62
C ASN A 50 3.51 10.24 -2.95
N ASP A 51 2.77 10.90 -2.07
CA ASP A 51 1.33 11.09 -2.19
C ASP A 51 1.06 12.59 -2.10
N ALA A 52 0.51 13.17 -3.16
CA ALA A 52 0.20 14.59 -3.25
C ALA A 52 -1.29 14.75 -3.52
N SER A 53 -1.96 15.60 -2.76
CA SER A 53 -3.38 15.90 -2.88
C SER A 53 -3.62 17.37 -2.55
N GLY A 54 -3.89 18.19 -3.57
CA GLY A 54 -3.99 19.63 -3.42
C GLY A 54 -2.74 20.23 -2.76
N PRO A 55 -2.88 20.99 -1.68
CA PRO A 55 -1.76 21.59 -0.95
C PRO A 55 -0.99 20.59 -0.09
N SER A 56 -1.56 19.41 0.17
CA SER A 56 -0.98 18.40 1.07
C SER A 56 -0.07 17.45 0.32
N LYS A 57 1.13 17.21 0.86
CA LYS A 57 2.09 16.25 0.33
C LYS A 57 2.62 15.36 1.44
N ARG A 58 2.71 14.07 1.15
CA ARG A 58 3.25 13.05 2.03
C ARG A 58 4.33 12.27 1.28
N THR A 59 5.56 12.33 1.75
CA THR A 59 6.67 11.56 1.18
C THR A 59 7.23 10.64 2.25
N GLY A 60 7.45 9.38 1.94
CA GLY A 60 7.92 8.42 2.92
C GLY A 60 8.89 7.39 2.37
N LEU A 61 9.71 6.90 3.28
CA LEU A 61 10.63 5.79 3.12
C LEU A 61 10.30 4.73 4.17
N SER A 62 10.20 3.49 3.77
CA SER A 62 10.08 2.35 4.68
C SER A 62 11.11 1.28 4.32
N THR A 63 11.80 0.77 5.32
CA THR A 63 12.71 -0.36 5.20
C THR A 63 12.14 -1.56 5.94
N SER A 64 12.18 -2.72 5.30
CA SER A 64 11.60 -3.96 5.82
C SER A 64 12.66 -5.05 5.96
N PHE A 65 12.54 -5.82 7.02
CA PHE A 65 13.29 -7.04 7.25
C PHE A 65 12.31 -8.18 7.53
N ALA A 66 12.54 -9.34 6.92
CA ALA A 66 11.70 -10.51 7.13
C ALA A 66 12.55 -11.77 7.40
N TYR A 67 12.05 -12.62 8.27
CA TYR A 67 12.60 -13.93 8.54
C TYR A 67 11.63 -15.02 8.10
N HIS A 68 12.12 -16.01 7.35
CA HIS A 68 11.33 -17.06 6.71
C HIS A 68 11.61 -18.42 7.33
N VAL A 69 10.60 -19.05 7.90
CA VAL A 69 10.66 -20.41 8.46
C VAL A 69 9.98 -21.36 7.48
N LYS A 70 10.67 -22.40 7.04
CA LYS A 70 10.06 -23.47 6.24
C LYS A 70 9.09 -24.26 7.10
N THR A 71 7.81 -24.30 6.74
CA THR A 71 6.75 -25.07 7.42
C THR A 71 6.36 -26.33 6.67
N GLY A 72 6.93 -26.54 5.49
CA GLY A 72 6.72 -27.71 4.64
C GLY A 72 7.61 -27.66 3.40
N LYS A 73 7.48 -28.67 2.51
CA LYS A 73 8.28 -28.73 1.29
C LYS A 73 8.10 -27.50 0.37
N LEU A 74 6.89 -26.94 0.32
CA LEU A 74 6.50 -25.85 -0.57
C LEU A 74 5.83 -24.69 0.19
N SER A 75 5.96 -24.66 1.51
CA SER A 75 5.35 -23.62 2.34
C SER A 75 6.33 -23.01 3.31
N LYS A 76 6.18 -21.72 3.56
CA LYS A 76 6.96 -20.95 4.51
C LYS A 76 6.07 -19.96 5.30
N LEU A 77 6.41 -19.82 6.57
CA LEU A 77 5.87 -18.80 7.46
C LEU A 77 6.92 -17.69 7.58
N SER A 78 6.52 -16.48 7.35
CA SER A 78 7.40 -15.31 7.34
C SER A 78 6.95 -14.31 8.40
N PHE A 79 7.90 -13.82 9.18
CA PHE A 79 7.71 -12.74 10.15
C PHE A 79 8.47 -11.53 9.66
N GLY A 80 7.82 -10.38 9.60
CA GLY A 80 8.42 -9.16 9.08
C GLY A 80 8.23 -7.98 10.00
N LEU A 81 9.26 -7.17 10.10
CA LEU A 81 9.26 -5.86 10.77
C LEU A 81 9.66 -4.80 9.74
N SER A 82 9.13 -3.60 9.87
CA SER A 82 9.63 -2.45 9.10
C SER A 82 9.63 -1.19 9.94
N GLY A 83 10.65 -0.36 9.71
CA GLY A 83 10.68 1.02 10.13
C GLY A 83 10.30 1.93 8.98
N SER A 84 9.57 2.98 9.25
CA SER A 84 9.16 3.97 8.26
C SER A 84 9.40 5.39 8.77
N ILE A 85 9.76 6.27 7.86
CA ILE A 85 9.86 7.71 8.08
C ILE A 85 8.98 8.38 7.04
N THR A 86 8.08 9.24 7.50
CA THR A 86 7.14 9.98 6.65
C THR A 86 7.25 11.45 6.93
N GLN A 87 7.46 12.23 5.88
CA GLN A 87 7.40 13.68 5.91
C GLN A 87 6.03 14.14 5.40
N PHE A 88 5.35 14.94 6.21
CA PHE A 88 4.13 15.65 5.84
C PHE A 88 4.50 17.10 5.56
N SER A 89 4.02 17.63 4.45
CA SER A 89 4.15 19.05 4.13
C SER A 89 2.84 19.60 3.59
N ILE A 90 2.53 20.86 3.95
CA ILE A 90 1.41 21.60 3.38
C ILE A 90 2.00 22.83 2.71
N ASP A 91 1.74 22.95 1.41
CA ASP A 91 2.12 24.07 0.58
C ASP A 91 1.14 25.22 0.79
N ARG A 92 1.63 26.31 1.36
CA ARG A 92 0.80 27.49 1.71
C ARG A 92 0.33 28.26 0.48
N ASP A 93 1.15 28.32 -0.55
CA ASP A 93 0.87 29.11 -1.76
C ASP A 93 -0.34 28.56 -2.53
N LYS A 94 -0.71 27.32 -2.22
CA LYS A 94 -1.88 26.64 -2.75
C LYS A 94 -3.13 26.74 -1.87
N LEU A 95 -3.03 27.36 -0.69
CA LEU A 95 -4.16 27.53 0.21
C LEU A 95 -4.93 28.80 -0.15
N ILE A 96 -6.19 28.66 -0.49
CA ILE A 96 -7.12 29.77 -0.68
C ILE A 96 -7.76 30.08 0.66
N THR A 97 -7.45 31.23 1.25
CA THR A 97 -8.00 31.67 2.53
C THR A 97 -9.09 32.73 2.34
N GLN A 98 -10.17 32.60 3.08
CA GLN A 98 -11.23 33.59 3.07
C GLN A 98 -10.83 34.90 3.82
N VAL A 99 -9.88 34.81 4.74
CA VAL A 99 -9.35 35.94 5.52
C VAL A 99 -7.88 36.16 5.16
N PRO A 100 -7.52 37.27 4.52
CA PRO A 100 -6.13 37.63 4.27
C PRO A 100 -5.36 37.79 5.58
N GLY A 101 -4.22 37.11 5.74
CA GLY A 101 -3.36 37.26 6.92
C GLY A 101 -3.72 36.37 8.12
N ASP A 102 -4.50 35.31 7.93
CA ASP A 102 -4.79 34.36 9.00
C ASP A 102 -3.48 33.74 9.54
N VAL A 103 -3.23 34.00 10.82
CA VAL A 103 -2.03 33.59 11.56
C VAL A 103 -1.89 32.03 11.59
N ALA A 104 -3.02 31.31 11.52
CA ALA A 104 -3.06 29.86 11.47
C ALA A 104 -2.32 29.29 10.25
N ILE A 105 -2.21 30.07 9.18
CA ILE A 105 -1.63 29.70 7.89
C ILE A 105 -0.23 30.28 7.70
N MET A 106 0.24 31.10 8.62
CA MET A 106 1.52 31.82 8.47
C MET A 106 2.76 30.91 8.43
N ASN A 107 2.70 29.69 8.95
CA ASN A 107 3.84 28.77 8.97
C ASN A 107 3.63 27.59 8.05
N SER A 108 4.59 27.32 7.14
CA SER A 108 4.61 26.08 6.38
C SER A 108 4.69 24.90 7.34
N ILE A 109 3.76 23.97 7.22
CA ILE A 109 3.75 22.77 8.05
C ILE A 109 4.68 21.75 7.38
N ASN A 110 5.78 21.43 8.06
CA ASN A 110 6.68 20.37 7.66
C ASN A 110 6.95 19.50 8.89
N HIS A 111 6.47 18.27 8.85
CA HIS A 111 6.52 17.36 9.98
C HIS A 111 7.05 16.00 9.57
N VAL A 112 8.00 15.48 10.33
CA VAL A 112 8.58 14.15 10.08
C VAL A 112 8.13 13.22 11.20
N ILE A 113 7.57 12.07 10.81
CA ILE A 113 7.08 11.03 11.72
C ILE A 113 7.81 9.74 11.39
N ALA A 114 8.37 9.11 12.43
CA ALA A 114 8.88 7.75 12.35
C ALA A 114 7.84 6.78 12.92
N ASP A 115 7.68 5.60 12.30
CA ASP A 115 6.77 4.58 12.77
C ASP A 115 7.35 3.17 12.53
N ALA A 116 6.72 2.18 13.16
CA ALA A 116 7.06 0.78 13.03
C ALA A 116 5.86 -0.03 12.55
N ASN A 117 6.12 -1.07 11.75
CA ASN A 117 5.10 -1.95 11.23
C ASN A 117 5.52 -3.40 11.41
N PHE A 118 4.54 -4.29 11.54
CA PHE A 118 4.73 -5.71 11.73
C PHE A 118 3.86 -6.50 10.75
N GLY A 119 4.29 -7.72 10.41
CA GLY A 119 3.47 -8.61 9.58
C GLY A 119 3.87 -10.07 9.73
N ILE A 120 2.89 -10.93 9.49
CA ILE A 120 3.05 -12.37 9.37
C ILE A 120 2.48 -12.78 8.03
N LEU A 121 3.18 -13.67 7.32
CA LEU A 121 2.72 -14.21 6.04
C LEU A 121 2.99 -15.72 6.02
N TRP A 122 1.95 -16.51 5.88
CA TRP A 122 2.04 -17.91 5.52
C TRP A 122 1.79 -18.07 4.03
N LYS A 123 2.79 -18.56 3.31
CA LYS A 123 2.75 -18.71 1.85
C LYS A 123 3.12 -20.13 1.48
N GLY A 124 2.24 -20.78 0.72
CA GLY A 124 2.47 -22.06 0.08
C GLY A 124 2.62 -21.94 -1.43
N TYR A 125 2.58 -23.05 -2.12
CA TYR A 125 2.68 -23.10 -3.57
C TYR A 125 1.50 -22.40 -4.27
N ARG A 126 0.29 -22.60 -3.73
CA ARG A 126 -0.96 -22.09 -4.32
C ARG A 126 -1.73 -21.13 -3.46
N HIS A 127 -1.36 -20.93 -2.22
CA HIS A 127 -2.10 -20.09 -1.28
C HIS A 127 -1.17 -19.12 -0.55
N PHE A 128 -1.76 -18.04 -0.10
CA PHE A 128 -1.14 -17.13 0.85
C PHE A 128 -2.19 -16.60 1.82
N ILE A 129 -1.79 -16.43 3.06
CA ILE A 129 -2.59 -15.79 4.11
C ILE A 129 -1.63 -14.92 4.91
N GLY A 130 -1.99 -13.67 5.11
CA GLY A 130 -1.15 -12.75 5.86
C GLY A 130 -1.94 -11.76 6.69
N VAL A 131 -1.33 -11.30 7.76
CA VAL A 131 -1.81 -10.22 8.61
C VAL A 131 -0.69 -9.22 8.84
N SER A 132 -1.05 -7.94 8.97
CA SER A 132 -0.08 -6.90 9.25
C SER A 132 -0.70 -5.75 10.01
N GLY A 133 0.11 -5.09 10.84
CA GLY A 133 -0.22 -3.87 11.54
C GLY A 133 0.75 -2.76 11.12
N PHE A 134 0.20 -1.60 10.82
CA PHE A 134 0.93 -0.40 10.47
C PHE A 134 0.69 0.69 11.51
N ASN A 135 1.63 1.64 11.58
CA ASN A 135 1.58 2.77 12.51
C ASN A 135 1.49 2.32 13.97
N LEU A 136 2.31 1.35 14.36
CA LEU A 136 2.23 0.71 15.69
C LEU A 136 2.59 1.65 16.83
N LEU A 137 3.44 2.66 16.56
CA LEU A 137 3.89 3.61 17.56
C LEU A 137 2.88 4.73 17.81
N GLU A 138 1.91 4.91 16.88
CA GLU A 138 0.89 5.98 16.96
C GLU A 138 1.49 7.36 17.25
N ASN A 139 2.62 7.65 16.63
CA ASN A 139 3.33 8.90 16.89
C ASN A 139 2.44 10.09 16.59
N LYS A 140 2.34 10.98 17.57
CA LYS A 140 1.56 12.21 17.49
C LYS A 140 2.34 13.25 16.70
N SER A 141 1.74 13.77 15.66
CA SER A 141 2.23 14.95 14.98
C SER A 141 1.78 16.18 15.76
N ASN A 142 2.68 16.78 16.53
CA ASN A 142 2.40 18.07 17.16
C ASN A 142 2.45 19.16 16.08
N ILE A 143 1.36 19.36 15.38
CA ILE A 143 1.19 20.53 14.53
C ILE A 143 0.89 21.69 15.49
N ASN A 144 1.93 22.34 15.99
CA ASN A 144 1.83 23.56 16.79
C ASN A 144 1.47 24.75 15.90
N ALA A 145 0.31 24.72 15.30
CA ALA A 145 -0.33 25.89 14.75
C ALA A 145 -1.39 26.35 15.76
N LEU A 146 -1.06 27.41 16.51
CA LEU A 146 -1.97 28.07 17.45
C LEU A 146 -2.32 27.30 18.74
N THR A 147 -2.57 28.03 19.78
CA THR A 147 -3.06 27.84 21.14
C THR A 147 -3.85 26.58 21.53
N THR A 148 -4.26 25.75 20.59
CA THR A 148 -4.88 24.44 20.81
C THR A 148 -4.07 23.33 20.14
N PRO A 149 -3.51 22.38 20.89
CA PRO A 149 -2.80 21.25 20.32
C PRO A 149 -3.81 20.35 19.57
N VAL A 150 -3.82 20.40 18.25
CA VAL A 150 -4.53 19.42 17.44
C VAL A 150 -3.72 18.13 17.46
N ASN A 151 -4.18 17.15 18.22
CA ASN A 151 -3.60 15.82 18.28
C ASN A 151 -3.86 15.08 16.93
N ASN A 152 -3.02 15.28 15.94
CA ASN A 152 -3.00 14.45 14.74
C ASN A 152 -2.12 13.23 15.01
N SER A 153 -2.71 12.13 15.45
CA SER A 153 -2.03 10.86 15.57
C SER A 153 -2.29 9.99 14.32
N LEU A 154 -1.25 9.31 13.86
CA LEU A 154 -1.41 8.23 12.89
C LEU A 154 -2.03 7.04 13.61
N TYR A 155 -3.30 6.76 13.33
CA TYR A 155 -3.97 5.59 13.91
C TYR A 155 -3.38 4.29 13.38
N ARG A 156 -3.38 3.25 14.22
CA ARG A 156 -3.02 1.90 13.81
C ARG A 156 -3.97 1.39 12.75
N VAL A 157 -3.40 0.79 11.72
CA VAL A 157 -4.17 0.15 10.65
C VAL A 157 -3.77 -1.31 10.57
N PHE A 158 -4.76 -2.19 10.62
CA PHE A 158 -4.58 -3.63 10.50
C PHE A 158 -5.08 -4.11 9.15
N TYR A 159 -4.32 -5.01 8.55
CA TYR A 159 -4.70 -5.67 7.31
C TYR A 159 -4.68 -7.18 7.50
N ALA A 160 -5.67 -7.85 6.91
CA ALA A 160 -5.64 -9.28 6.67
C ALA A 160 -5.83 -9.51 5.18
N HIS A 161 -5.09 -10.44 4.61
CA HIS A 161 -5.24 -10.78 3.20
C HIS A 161 -5.07 -12.28 3.00
N ALA A 162 -5.81 -12.82 2.03
CA ALA A 162 -5.73 -14.21 1.66
C ALA A 162 -5.97 -14.37 0.16
N GLY A 163 -5.40 -15.42 -0.42
CA GLY A 163 -5.64 -15.75 -1.82
C GLY A 163 -5.23 -17.18 -2.13
N TYR A 164 -5.79 -17.66 -3.23
CA TYR A 164 -5.50 -19.01 -3.72
C TYR A 164 -5.32 -18.98 -5.25
N ASN A 165 -4.40 -19.76 -5.76
CA ASN A 165 -4.14 -19.88 -7.19
C ASN A 165 -4.64 -21.23 -7.71
N PHE A 166 -5.68 -21.22 -8.54
CA PHE A 166 -6.25 -22.37 -9.21
C PHE A 166 -5.64 -22.48 -10.61
N LYS A 167 -4.96 -23.58 -10.90
CA LYS A 167 -4.52 -23.90 -12.26
C LYS A 167 -5.62 -24.64 -13.00
N VAL A 168 -6.10 -24.06 -14.10
CA VAL A 168 -7.13 -24.64 -14.97
C VAL A 168 -6.48 -25.07 -16.28
N GLY A 169 -6.17 -26.35 -16.38
CA GLY A 169 -5.35 -26.89 -17.46
C GLY A 169 -3.91 -26.38 -17.40
N ALA A 170 -3.27 -26.29 -18.57
CA ALA A 170 -1.87 -25.88 -18.69
C ALA A 170 -1.67 -24.38 -18.94
N LEU A 171 -2.74 -23.64 -19.27
CA LEU A 171 -2.64 -22.30 -19.81
C LEU A 171 -3.32 -21.21 -18.99
N VAL A 172 -4.15 -21.58 -18.02
CA VAL A 172 -4.98 -20.61 -17.28
C VAL A 172 -4.73 -20.74 -15.78
N ASP A 173 -4.38 -19.64 -15.15
CA ASP A 173 -4.34 -19.48 -13.71
C ASP A 173 -5.44 -18.52 -13.26
N ILE A 174 -6.25 -18.93 -12.29
CA ILE A 174 -7.33 -18.11 -11.68
C ILE A 174 -6.97 -17.86 -10.23
N GLN A 175 -6.82 -16.61 -9.85
CA GLN A 175 -6.41 -16.21 -8.51
C GLN A 175 -7.45 -15.30 -7.84
N PRO A 176 -8.44 -15.87 -7.14
CA PRO A 176 -9.24 -15.10 -6.20
C PRO A 176 -8.38 -14.71 -5.00
N SER A 177 -8.63 -13.50 -4.49
CA SER A 177 -7.98 -13.00 -3.28
C SER A 177 -8.85 -11.96 -2.61
N THR A 178 -8.57 -11.70 -1.34
CA THR A 178 -9.29 -10.71 -0.55
C THR A 178 -8.31 -9.93 0.32
N ILE A 179 -8.67 -8.68 0.58
CA ILE A 179 -8.00 -7.80 1.54
C ILE A 179 -9.08 -7.24 2.47
N PHE A 180 -8.84 -7.37 3.76
CA PHE A 180 -9.62 -6.73 4.81
C PHE A 180 -8.75 -5.69 5.49
N ARG A 181 -9.27 -4.48 5.68
CA ARG A 181 -8.63 -3.37 6.37
C ARG A 181 -9.49 -2.93 7.54
N TYR A 182 -8.86 -2.78 8.69
CA TYR A 182 -9.48 -2.28 9.91
C TYR A 182 -8.64 -1.14 10.51
N MET A 183 -9.29 -0.06 10.86
CA MET A 183 -8.74 1.05 11.62
C MET A 183 -9.76 1.46 12.68
N LEU A 184 -9.29 1.78 13.89
CA LEU A 184 -10.16 2.18 14.99
C LEU A 184 -10.97 3.43 14.61
N ASN A 185 -12.25 3.46 14.97
CA ASN A 185 -13.19 4.56 14.70
C ASN A 185 -13.44 4.86 13.20
N THR A 186 -13.18 3.91 12.33
CA THR A 186 -13.52 4.01 10.90
C THR A 186 -14.26 2.76 10.45
N PRO A 187 -15.14 2.86 9.43
CA PRO A 187 -15.71 1.68 8.81
C PRO A 187 -14.61 0.73 8.30
N TYR A 188 -14.83 -0.57 8.45
CA TYR A 188 -13.93 -1.54 7.86
C TYR A 188 -14.02 -1.50 6.33
N GLN A 189 -12.94 -1.83 5.66
CA GLN A 189 -12.89 -1.95 4.21
C GLN A 189 -12.60 -3.39 3.84
N PHE A 190 -13.34 -3.88 2.86
CA PHE A 190 -13.19 -5.21 2.30
C PHE A 190 -13.06 -5.13 0.78
N ASP A 191 -12.02 -5.74 0.24
CA ASP A 191 -11.76 -5.81 -1.20
C ASP A 191 -11.75 -7.28 -1.62
N GLY A 192 -12.62 -7.66 -2.56
CA GLY A 192 -12.60 -8.95 -3.23
C GLY A 192 -11.97 -8.82 -4.61
N ASN A 193 -10.98 -9.64 -4.92
CA ASN A 193 -10.23 -9.56 -6.16
C ASN A 193 -10.25 -10.88 -6.92
N LEU A 194 -10.29 -10.79 -8.24
CA LEU A 194 -10.14 -11.91 -9.14
C LEU A 194 -9.12 -11.56 -10.22
N LYS A 195 -8.04 -12.35 -10.34
CA LYS A 195 -7.06 -12.22 -11.41
C LYS A 195 -7.05 -13.51 -12.24
N ILE A 196 -7.09 -13.38 -13.56
CA ILE A 196 -6.96 -14.49 -14.50
C ILE A 196 -5.71 -14.23 -15.34
N THR A 197 -4.81 -15.22 -15.38
CA THR A 197 -3.59 -15.17 -16.19
C THR A 197 -3.66 -16.23 -17.28
N LEU A 198 -3.36 -15.85 -18.52
CA LEU A 198 -3.38 -16.71 -19.69
C LEU A 198 -1.95 -16.88 -20.23
N LYS A 199 -1.52 -18.12 -20.39
CA LYS A 199 -0.18 -18.50 -20.90
C LYS A 199 0.98 -17.83 -20.16
N ASP A 200 0.81 -17.50 -18.89
CA ASP A 200 1.78 -16.75 -18.08
C ASP A 200 2.21 -15.40 -18.70
N VAL A 201 1.48 -14.90 -19.71
CA VAL A 201 1.82 -13.67 -20.45
C VAL A 201 0.74 -12.60 -20.29
N TYR A 202 -0.50 -12.92 -20.54
CA TYR A 202 -1.59 -11.98 -20.47
C TYR A 202 -2.36 -12.14 -19.15
N TRP A 203 -2.74 -11.04 -18.55
CA TRP A 203 -3.58 -11.11 -17.38
C TRP A 203 -4.65 -10.02 -17.38
N ILE A 204 -5.80 -10.38 -16.87
CA ILE A 204 -6.90 -9.47 -16.60
C ILE A 204 -7.35 -9.67 -15.17
N GLY A 205 -7.97 -8.68 -14.59
CA GLY A 205 -8.49 -8.78 -13.24
C GLY A 205 -9.58 -7.77 -12.94
N THR A 206 -10.30 -8.04 -11.87
CA THR A 206 -11.26 -7.11 -11.30
C THR A 206 -11.12 -7.09 -9.78
N SER A 207 -11.43 -5.95 -9.20
CA SER A 207 -11.48 -5.75 -7.75
C SER A 207 -12.79 -5.08 -7.40
N TYR A 208 -13.54 -5.66 -6.48
CA TYR A 208 -14.70 -5.03 -5.87
C TYR A 208 -14.32 -4.52 -4.49
N ARG A 209 -14.35 -3.23 -4.32
CA ARG A 209 -14.15 -2.56 -3.03
C ARG A 209 -15.50 -2.21 -2.45
N HIS A 210 -15.81 -2.80 -1.31
CA HIS A 210 -17.12 -2.67 -0.69
C HIS A 210 -17.51 -1.20 -0.46
N GLN A 211 -18.63 -0.77 -1.02
CA GLN A 211 -19.21 0.58 -0.93
C GLN A 211 -18.32 1.72 -1.46
N ASP A 212 -17.31 1.43 -2.30
CA ASP A 212 -16.39 2.46 -2.80
C ASP A 212 -16.23 2.40 -4.32
N ALA A 213 -15.69 1.30 -4.86
CA ALA A 213 -15.35 1.24 -6.28
C ALA A 213 -15.32 -0.20 -6.83
N ILE A 214 -15.44 -0.29 -8.14
CA ILE A 214 -15.06 -1.47 -8.91
C ILE A 214 -13.84 -1.09 -9.75
N ALA A 215 -12.74 -1.85 -9.63
CA ALA A 215 -11.59 -1.67 -10.49
C ALA A 215 -11.52 -2.77 -11.54
N VAL A 216 -11.19 -2.38 -12.77
CA VAL A 216 -10.86 -3.29 -13.86
C VAL A 216 -9.38 -3.11 -14.18
N MET A 217 -8.67 -4.21 -14.35
CA MET A 217 -7.23 -4.18 -14.56
C MET A 217 -6.81 -5.17 -15.64
N GLY A 218 -5.73 -4.87 -16.32
CA GLY A 218 -5.15 -5.77 -17.30
C GLY A 218 -3.70 -5.44 -17.55
N GLY A 219 -2.98 -6.40 -18.13
CA GLY A 219 -1.58 -6.21 -18.44
C GLY A 219 -0.95 -7.41 -19.13
N ILE A 220 0.34 -7.24 -19.40
CA ILE A 220 1.19 -8.23 -20.08
C ILE A 220 2.48 -8.45 -19.29
N GLU A 221 2.99 -9.66 -19.36
CA GLU A 221 4.29 -10.05 -18.83
C GLU A 221 5.19 -10.49 -19.98
N ILE A 222 6.29 -9.77 -20.20
CA ILE A 222 7.25 -10.04 -21.27
C ILE A 222 8.61 -10.30 -20.63
N GLY A 223 9.03 -11.57 -20.62
CA GLY A 223 10.26 -11.97 -19.94
C GLY A 223 10.17 -11.69 -18.43
N ASN A 224 10.98 -10.75 -17.94
CA ASN A 224 11.02 -10.37 -16.52
C ASN A 224 10.29 -9.05 -16.21
N ILE A 225 9.59 -8.48 -17.19
CA ILE A 225 8.92 -7.19 -17.06
C ILE A 225 7.41 -7.39 -17.15
N MET A 226 6.68 -6.87 -16.16
CA MET A 226 5.23 -6.84 -16.15
C MET A 226 4.75 -5.41 -16.30
N PHE A 227 3.87 -5.17 -17.28
CA PHE A 227 3.14 -3.92 -17.44
C PHE A 227 1.68 -4.14 -17.08
N GLY A 228 1.10 -3.18 -16.41
CA GLY A 228 -0.31 -3.22 -16.04
C GLY A 228 -0.95 -1.85 -16.01
N TYR A 229 -2.24 -1.83 -16.31
CA TYR A 229 -3.09 -0.66 -16.19
C TYR A 229 -4.34 -1.03 -15.39
N THR A 230 -4.79 -0.09 -14.55
CA THR A 230 -6.00 -0.24 -13.74
C THR A 230 -6.86 1.00 -13.90
N TYR A 231 -8.16 0.78 -14.04
CA TYR A 231 -9.17 1.84 -14.05
C TYR A 231 -10.18 1.58 -12.94
N ASP A 232 -10.34 2.55 -12.04
CA ASP A 232 -11.29 2.50 -10.92
C ASP A 232 -12.58 3.21 -11.32
N ILE A 233 -13.73 2.56 -11.13
CA ILE A 233 -15.07 3.10 -11.33
C ILE A 233 -15.68 3.27 -9.94
N GLY A 234 -15.91 4.51 -9.53
CA GLY A 234 -16.58 4.83 -8.27
C GLY A 234 -18.04 4.36 -8.30
N ILE A 235 -18.48 3.72 -7.23
CA ILE A 235 -19.86 3.29 -7.01
C ILE A 235 -20.45 3.90 -5.74
N SER A 236 -19.65 4.67 -5.00
CA SER A 236 -20.13 5.44 -3.83
C SER A 236 -20.89 6.69 -4.30
N ASP A 237 -21.97 7.00 -3.60
CA ASP A 237 -22.68 8.27 -3.75
C ASP A 237 -21.83 9.37 -3.08
N ILE A 238 -21.04 10.08 -3.89
CA ILE A 238 -20.32 11.30 -3.49
C ILE A 238 -20.86 12.45 -4.30
#